data_0b40ae1f7f36ad2a863e567d2de29632
#
_entry.id   0b40ae1f7f36ad2a863e567d2de29632
#
_cell.length_a   1.000
_cell.length_b   1.000
_cell.length_c   1.000
_cell.angle_alpha   90.00
_cell.angle_beta   90.00
_cell.angle_gamma   90.00
#
_symmetry.space_group_name_H-M   'P 1'
#
loop_
_entity.id
_entity.type
_entity.pdbx_description
1 polymer ?
#
loop_
_entity_poly.entity_id
_entity_poly.type
_entity_poly.pdbx_seq_one_letter_code
_entity_poly.pdbx_strand_id
1 'polypeptide(L)'
;VLVVGSGAREHALAWKLSQSPRAGEIFVAPGNAGTATVATNVPVAVGDFDGLLKLIEDHDIGLTVVGPEDPLANGLADHLLAHGHPVFGPVAAGARIESSKSWAKEIMTARNVPTGAAATFDSLDAALDFIYDADLPLVIKADGLAAGKGVVICTSREEAEETLRSMMDARSFGSAGETVLIEEFLTGMEVSLLVLTDGTTTIPLLPACDYKPVGDGDTGLNTGGMGAYTRPALADEAFIQRVMSEIVHPVLAEMAGRGVTYRGVLYAGLIATSDGPKVIEFNCRFGDPEIQVILPLLESDLLEICQAVASGTLGDLPPLQWSPKESVGVVVASGGYPGSYRSGDVIEGLDDLPEGGLVFHAGTRLEGDRTVTAGGRVLT
;
A
#
# COMPACT_ATOMS: atom_id res chain seq x y z
N VAL A 1 -17.04 13.51 2.48
CA VAL A 1 -16.14 12.35 2.26
C VAL A 1 -15.32 12.10 3.51
N LEU A 2 -15.12 10.85 3.88
CA LEU A 2 -14.20 10.45 4.96
C LEU A 2 -12.97 9.75 4.36
N VAL A 3 -11.77 10.17 4.76
CA VAL A 3 -10.52 9.44 4.52
C VAL A 3 -10.07 8.84 5.85
N VAL A 4 -9.90 7.52 5.90
CA VAL A 4 -9.44 6.81 7.10
C VAL A 4 -7.93 6.63 7.05
N GLY A 5 -7.22 7.11 8.07
CA GLY A 5 -5.77 7.02 8.22
C GLY A 5 -5.11 8.34 8.59
N SER A 6 -3.77 8.35 8.65
CA SER A 6 -3.00 9.51 9.13
C SER A 6 -1.64 9.69 8.45
N GLY A 7 -1.34 8.94 7.40
CA GLY A 7 -0.07 8.99 6.68
C GLY A 7 -0.02 10.03 5.57
N ALA A 8 1.11 10.08 4.84
CA ALA A 8 1.26 10.95 3.68
C ALA A 8 0.35 10.51 2.52
N ARG A 9 0.07 9.22 2.40
CA ARG A 9 -0.93 8.67 1.49
C ARG A 9 -2.30 9.28 1.74
N GLU A 10 -2.77 9.30 2.99
CA GLU A 10 -4.06 9.87 3.34
C GLU A 10 -4.08 11.39 3.14
N HIS A 11 -2.97 12.08 3.39
CA HIS A 11 -2.88 13.50 3.06
C HIS A 11 -2.96 13.74 1.54
N ALA A 12 -2.26 12.96 0.73
CA ALA A 12 -2.34 13.06 -0.73
C ALA A 12 -3.75 12.75 -1.27
N LEU A 13 -4.44 11.76 -0.68
CA LEU A 13 -5.84 11.44 -0.99
C LEU A 13 -6.77 12.61 -0.64
N ALA A 14 -6.68 13.13 0.58
CA ALA A 14 -7.50 14.27 1.03
C ALA A 14 -7.25 15.52 0.16
N TRP A 15 -5.97 15.81 -0.14
CA TRP A 15 -5.59 16.91 -1.03
C TRP A 15 -6.18 16.76 -2.44
N LYS A 16 -6.14 15.55 -3.01
CA LYS A 16 -6.68 15.33 -4.35
C LYS A 16 -8.20 15.35 -4.36
N LEU A 17 -8.85 14.78 -3.34
CA LEU A 17 -10.31 14.82 -3.17
C LEU A 17 -10.83 16.25 -2.99
N SER A 18 -10.08 17.12 -2.29
CA SER A 18 -10.48 18.52 -2.09
C SER A 18 -10.52 19.37 -3.38
N GLN A 19 -9.87 18.88 -4.45
CA GLN A 19 -9.91 19.54 -5.76
C GLN A 19 -11.18 19.22 -6.57
N SER A 20 -11.98 18.24 -6.14
CA SER A 20 -13.22 17.90 -6.82
C SER A 20 -14.26 19.00 -6.62
N PRO A 21 -14.87 19.52 -7.71
CA PRO A 21 -15.98 20.48 -7.57
C PRO A 21 -17.24 19.85 -6.95
N ARG A 22 -17.28 18.54 -6.82
CA ARG A 22 -18.37 17.75 -6.22
C ARG A 22 -18.11 17.40 -4.76
N ALA A 23 -16.90 17.64 -4.25
CA ALA A 23 -16.59 17.41 -2.85
C ALA A 23 -17.29 18.44 -1.98
N GLY A 24 -18.08 17.97 -1.02
CA GLY A 24 -18.48 18.75 0.12
C GLY A 24 -17.36 18.80 1.16
N GLU A 25 -17.72 18.69 2.43
CA GLU A 25 -16.72 18.59 3.49
C GLU A 25 -15.92 17.29 3.40
N ILE A 26 -14.62 17.39 3.68
CA ILE A 26 -13.72 16.26 3.77
C ILE A 26 -13.27 16.12 5.21
N PHE A 27 -13.43 14.92 5.75
CA PHE A 27 -12.98 14.52 7.08
C PHE A 27 -11.84 13.54 6.94
N VAL A 28 -10.89 13.60 7.86
CA VAL A 28 -9.80 12.60 7.95
C VAL A 28 -9.73 12.08 9.38
N ALA A 29 -9.72 10.77 9.54
CA ALA A 29 -9.71 10.11 10.84
C ALA A 29 -8.54 9.12 10.97
N PRO A 30 -7.58 9.35 11.90
CA PRO A 30 -7.43 10.51 12.78
C PRO A 30 -6.78 11.74 12.12
N GLY A 31 -6.13 11.59 10.94
CA GLY A 31 -5.39 12.63 10.24
C GLY A 31 -4.03 12.99 10.87
N ASN A 32 -3.40 14.02 10.31
CA ASN A 32 -2.10 14.55 10.74
C ASN A 32 -2.07 16.09 10.58
N ALA A 33 -0.90 16.72 10.80
CA ALA A 33 -0.79 18.18 10.68
C ALA A 33 -1.07 18.68 9.25
N GLY A 34 -0.71 17.91 8.22
CA GLY A 34 -0.94 18.30 6.83
C GLY A 34 -2.38 18.11 6.39
N THR A 35 -3.06 17.04 6.80
CA THR A 35 -4.48 16.83 6.47
C THR A 35 -5.36 17.92 7.03
N ALA A 36 -4.97 18.55 8.15
CA ALA A 36 -5.67 19.69 8.74
C ALA A 36 -5.66 20.95 7.85
N THR A 37 -4.80 21.02 6.83
CA THR A 37 -4.75 22.17 5.90
C THR A 37 -5.77 22.05 4.75
N VAL A 38 -6.26 20.85 4.48
CA VAL A 38 -7.16 20.56 3.34
C VAL A 38 -8.47 19.86 3.75
N ALA A 39 -8.60 19.47 5.02
CA ALA A 39 -9.74 18.72 5.54
C ALA A 39 -9.93 18.97 7.04
N THR A 40 -11.01 18.44 7.60
CA THR A 40 -11.26 18.43 9.04
C THR A 40 -10.78 17.12 9.65
N ASN A 41 -9.76 17.19 10.51
CA ASN A 41 -9.31 16.03 11.26
C ASN A 41 -10.28 15.70 12.40
N VAL A 42 -10.60 14.41 12.56
CA VAL A 42 -11.45 13.94 13.66
C VAL A 42 -10.69 12.86 14.43
N PRO A 43 -10.55 12.97 15.77
CA PRO A 43 -9.71 12.08 16.56
C PRO A 43 -10.40 10.72 16.82
N VAL A 44 -10.78 10.03 15.74
CA VAL A 44 -11.30 8.66 15.75
C VAL A 44 -10.20 7.73 15.23
N ALA A 45 -9.87 6.70 15.99
CA ALA A 45 -8.85 5.73 15.60
C ALA A 45 -9.32 4.87 14.42
N VAL A 46 -8.39 4.43 13.56
CA VAL A 46 -8.71 3.62 12.37
C VAL A 46 -9.35 2.26 12.71
N GLY A 47 -9.13 1.75 13.92
CA GLY A 47 -9.74 0.52 14.44
C GLY A 47 -11.05 0.72 15.23
N ASP A 48 -11.48 1.95 15.43
CA ASP A 48 -12.76 2.25 16.11
C ASP A 48 -13.89 2.33 15.07
N PHE A 49 -14.38 1.17 14.65
CA PHE A 49 -15.36 1.05 13.57
C PHE A 49 -16.69 1.71 13.93
N ASP A 50 -17.14 1.59 15.18
CA ASP A 50 -18.38 2.22 15.66
C ASP A 50 -18.22 3.74 15.74
N GLY A 51 -17.06 4.23 16.16
CA GLY A 51 -16.72 5.67 16.14
C GLY A 51 -16.67 6.23 14.71
N LEU A 52 -16.12 5.50 13.75
CA LEU A 52 -16.12 5.88 12.34
C LEU A 52 -17.53 5.88 11.75
N LEU A 53 -18.37 4.86 12.07
CA LEU A 53 -19.76 4.79 11.64
C LEU A 53 -20.55 5.98 12.20
N LYS A 54 -20.39 6.27 13.49
CA LYS A 54 -21.03 7.42 14.12
C LYS A 54 -20.63 8.75 13.45
N LEU A 55 -19.32 8.93 13.12
CA LEU A 55 -18.85 10.10 12.40
C LEU A 55 -19.53 10.24 11.03
N ILE A 56 -19.69 9.11 10.31
CA ILE A 56 -20.36 9.06 9.01
C ILE A 56 -21.81 9.53 9.13
N GLU A 57 -22.53 9.03 10.12
CA GLU A 57 -23.94 9.36 10.37
C GLU A 57 -24.12 10.82 10.83
N ASP A 58 -23.29 11.28 11.77
CA ASP A 58 -23.37 12.65 12.33
C ASP A 58 -23.12 13.73 11.26
N HIS A 59 -22.36 13.43 10.19
CA HIS A 59 -21.97 14.37 9.14
C HIS A 59 -22.51 14.04 7.74
N ASP A 60 -23.44 13.09 7.63
CA ASP A 60 -24.02 12.64 6.35
C ASP A 60 -22.96 12.35 5.27
N ILE A 61 -21.95 11.59 5.64
CA ILE A 61 -20.81 11.28 4.76
C ILE A 61 -21.23 10.26 3.69
N GLY A 62 -21.14 10.65 2.42
CA GLY A 62 -21.58 9.82 1.30
C GLY A 62 -20.56 8.80 0.78
N LEU A 63 -19.29 8.88 1.20
CA LEU A 63 -18.23 7.96 0.77
C LEU A 63 -17.12 7.89 1.80
N THR A 64 -16.64 6.68 2.11
CA THR A 64 -15.44 6.45 2.90
C THR A 64 -14.32 5.88 2.03
N VAL A 65 -13.13 6.49 2.08
CA VAL A 65 -11.90 6.01 1.42
C VAL A 65 -10.95 5.50 2.50
N VAL A 66 -10.62 4.21 2.47
CA VAL A 66 -9.75 3.60 3.47
C VAL A 66 -8.31 3.62 2.97
N GLY A 67 -7.43 4.28 3.71
CA GLY A 67 -6.02 4.42 3.36
C GLY A 67 -5.18 3.19 3.73
N PRO A 68 -5.09 2.80 5.01
CA PRO A 68 -4.24 1.69 5.46
C PRO A 68 -4.90 0.31 5.31
N GLU A 69 -4.06 -0.72 5.30
CA GLU A 69 -4.45 -2.12 5.15
C GLU A 69 -5.11 -2.72 6.40
N ASP A 70 -4.64 -2.33 7.59
CA ASP A 70 -5.12 -2.93 8.86
C ASP A 70 -6.64 -2.85 9.04
N PRO A 71 -7.31 -1.69 8.90
CA PRO A 71 -8.76 -1.64 9.04
C PRO A 71 -9.48 -2.44 7.94
N LEU A 72 -8.93 -2.54 6.72
CA LEU A 72 -9.52 -3.35 5.64
C LEU A 72 -9.45 -4.84 5.99
N ALA A 73 -8.27 -5.31 6.42
CA ALA A 73 -8.06 -6.70 6.83
C ALA A 73 -8.94 -7.08 8.05
N ASN A 74 -9.21 -6.12 8.93
CA ASN A 74 -10.07 -6.31 10.12
C ASN A 74 -11.56 -6.06 9.85
N GLY A 75 -11.98 -5.80 8.61
CA GLY A 75 -13.39 -5.77 8.21
C GLY A 75 -14.09 -4.42 8.32
N LEU A 76 -13.38 -3.30 8.33
CA LEU A 76 -14.01 -1.97 8.33
C LEU A 76 -14.96 -1.80 7.13
N ALA A 77 -14.54 -2.24 5.93
CA ALA A 77 -15.38 -2.13 4.75
C ALA A 77 -16.65 -2.99 4.88
N ASP A 78 -16.53 -4.21 5.44
CA ASP A 78 -17.69 -5.08 5.72
C ASP A 78 -18.64 -4.42 6.69
N HIS A 79 -18.14 -3.83 7.77
CA HIS A 79 -18.92 -3.15 8.80
C HIS A 79 -19.71 -1.97 8.22
N LEU A 80 -19.05 -1.08 7.46
CA LEU A 80 -19.70 0.08 6.88
C LEU A 80 -20.71 -0.28 5.78
N LEU A 81 -20.39 -1.24 4.91
CA LEU A 81 -21.30 -1.74 3.88
C LEU A 81 -22.56 -2.40 4.48
N ALA A 82 -22.43 -3.12 5.60
CA ALA A 82 -23.57 -3.70 6.31
C ALA A 82 -24.54 -2.64 6.85
N HIS A 83 -24.05 -1.41 7.07
CA HIS A 83 -24.88 -0.25 7.46
C HIS A 83 -25.30 0.62 6.26
N GLY A 84 -25.03 0.16 5.03
CA GLY A 84 -25.45 0.86 3.79
C GLY A 84 -24.54 2.01 3.37
N HIS A 85 -23.32 2.15 3.95
CA HIS A 85 -22.39 3.22 3.58
C HIS A 85 -21.43 2.77 2.47
N PRO A 86 -21.29 3.57 1.38
CA PRO A 86 -20.34 3.29 0.32
C PRO A 86 -18.88 3.39 0.82
N VAL A 87 -18.07 2.41 0.42
CA VAL A 87 -16.66 2.33 0.79
C VAL A 87 -15.80 2.12 -0.46
N PHE A 88 -14.74 2.91 -0.58
CA PHE A 88 -13.63 2.63 -1.47
C PHE A 88 -12.55 1.86 -0.71
N GLY A 89 -12.46 0.58 -0.97
CA GLY A 89 -11.59 -0.40 -0.33
C GLY A 89 -12.24 -1.77 -0.30
N PRO A 90 -11.47 -2.87 -0.39
CA PRO A 90 -12.02 -4.22 -0.38
C PRO A 90 -12.55 -4.60 1.00
N VAL A 91 -13.51 -5.52 1.00
CA VAL A 91 -13.92 -6.26 2.22
C VAL A 91 -12.77 -7.12 2.74
N ALA A 92 -12.86 -7.59 3.99
CA ALA A 92 -11.80 -8.38 4.63
C ALA A 92 -11.36 -9.59 3.80
N ALA A 93 -12.33 -10.28 3.16
CA ALA A 93 -12.03 -11.39 2.25
C ALA A 93 -11.16 -10.97 1.06
N GLY A 94 -11.33 -9.75 0.54
CA GLY A 94 -10.50 -9.17 -0.52
C GLY A 94 -9.15 -8.68 0.00
N ALA A 95 -9.14 -8.04 1.17
CA ALA A 95 -7.93 -7.55 1.81
C ALA A 95 -6.96 -8.70 2.20
N ARG A 96 -7.44 -9.92 2.24
CA ARG A 96 -6.63 -11.12 2.46
C ARG A 96 -5.49 -11.26 1.43
N ILE A 97 -5.61 -10.66 0.23
CA ILE A 97 -4.54 -10.68 -0.77
C ILE A 97 -3.23 -10.01 -0.27
N GLU A 98 -3.34 -9.06 0.68
CA GLU A 98 -2.21 -8.44 1.36
C GLU A 98 -1.94 -9.08 2.73
N SER A 99 -3.00 -9.36 3.51
CA SER A 99 -2.86 -9.83 4.89
C SER A 99 -2.48 -11.30 5.02
N SER A 100 -2.48 -12.09 3.94
CA SER A 100 -1.97 -13.47 3.88
C SER A 100 -1.20 -13.69 2.59
N LYS A 101 0.13 -13.73 2.71
CA LYS A 101 1.03 -13.97 1.58
C LYS A 101 0.91 -15.40 1.05
N SER A 102 0.62 -16.36 1.95
CA SER A 102 0.35 -17.76 1.60
C SER A 102 -0.90 -17.86 0.72
N TRP A 103 -1.99 -17.17 1.11
CA TRP A 103 -3.20 -17.14 0.30
C TRP A 103 -2.99 -16.44 -1.06
N ALA A 104 -2.21 -15.37 -1.09
CA ALA A 104 -1.84 -14.71 -2.35
C ALA A 104 -1.06 -15.69 -3.27
N LYS A 105 -0.16 -16.50 -2.71
CA LYS A 105 0.55 -17.56 -3.46
C LYS A 105 -0.40 -18.65 -3.96
N GLU A 106 -1.38 -19.07 -3.18
CA GLU A 106 -2.41 -20.01 -3.65
C GLU A 106 -3.18 -19.47 -4.85
N ILE A 107 -3.62 -18.19 -4.79
CA ILE A 107 -4.30 -17.50 -5.90
C ILE A 107 -3.41 -17.48 -7.14
N MET A 108 -2.16 -17.06 -7.00
CA MET A 108 -1.20 -16.98 -8.10
C MET A 108 -0.93 -18.37 -8.72
N THR A 109 -0.72 -19.39 -7.88
CA THR A 109 -0.46 -20.76 -8.33
C THR A 109 -1.66 -21.33 -9.08
N ALA A 110 -2.89 -21.11 -8.60
CA ALA A 110 -4.11 -21.61 -9.22
C ALA A 110 -4.32 -21.10 -10.68
N ARG A 111 -3.71 -19.96 -11.01
CA ARG A 111 -3.81 -19.33 -12.33
C ARG A 111 -2.50 -19.23 -13.09
N ASN A 112 -1.44 -19.87 -12.61
CA ASN A 112 -0.09 -19.80 -13.19
C ASN A 112 0.41 -18.34 -13.35
N VAL A 113 0.09 -17.47 -12.37
CA VAL A 113 0.55 -16.07 -12.36
C VAL A 113 2.06 -16.05 -12.15
N PRO A 114 2.84 -15.30 -12.97
CA PRO A 114 4.29 -15.23 -12.83
C PRO A 114 4.70 -14.66 -11.46
N THR A 115 5.42 -15.44 -10.70
CA THR A 115 5.98 -15.08 -9.38
C THR A 115 7.18 -15.98 -9.08
N GLY A 116 7.99 -15.65 -8.08
CA GLY A 116 9.07 -16.52 -7.60
C GLY A 116 8.54 -17.85 -7.06
N ALA A 117 9.29 -18.92 -7.25
CA ALA A 117 9.00 -20.20 -6.61
C ALA A 117 8.93 -19.99 -5.09
N ALA A 118 7.96 -20.64 -4.44
CA ALA A 118 7.75 -20.46 -3.02
C ALA A 118 7.26 -21.74 -2.34
N ALA A 119 7.60 -21.86 -1.06
CA ALA A 119 7.08 -22.90 -0.17
C ALA A 119 6.62 -22.26 1.14
N THR A 120 5.54 -22.77 1.71
CA THR A 120 4.93 -22.27 2.96
C THR A 120 5.13 -23.29 4.07
N PHE A 121 5.47 -22.81 5.26
CA PHE A 121 5.78 -23.65 6.41
C PHE A 121 5.08 -23.12 7.67
N ASP A 122 4.44 -24.01 8.41
CA ASP A 122 3.89 -23.81 9.75
C ASP A 122 4.71 -24.53 10.83
N SER A 123 5.79 -25.23 10.44
CA SER A 123 6.73 -25.94 11.30
C SER A 123 8.13 -25.42 11.06
N LEU A 124 8.80 -24.99 12.13
CA LEU A 124 10.19 -24.54 12.08
C LEU A 124 11.12 -25.65 11.59
N ASP A 125 10.95 -26.89 12.07
CA ASP A 125 11.81 -28.00 11.66
C ASP A 125 11.69 -28.24 10.14
N ALA A 126 10.47 -28.22 9.59
CA ALA A 126 10.27 -28.39 8.16
C ALA A 126 10.85 -27.23 7.34
N ALA A 127 10.76 -25.99 7.85
CA ALA A 127 11.38 -24.82 7.21
C ALA A 127 12.91 -24.90 7.23
N LEU A 128 13.50 -25.36 8.34
CA LEU A 128 14.96 -25.57 8.46
C LEU A 128 15.44 -26.66 7.53
N ASP A 129 14.73 -27.78 7.44
CA ASP A 129 15.05 -28.85 6.49
C ASP A 129 15.02 -28.35 5.04
N PHE A 130 14.02 -27.53 4.69
CA PHE A 130 13.91 -26.97 3.34
C PHE A 130 15.07 -26.05 2.96
N ILE A 131 15.49 -25.13 3.86
CA ILE A 131 16.59 -24.20 3.55
C ILE A 131 17.94 -24.91 3.41
N TYR A 132 18.08 -26.15 3.92
CA TYR A 132 19.32 -26.90 3.80
C TYR A 132 19.72 -27.16 2.34
N ASP A 133 18.75 -27.49 1.48
CA ASP A 133 18.95 -27.77 0.06
C ASP A 133 18.57 -26.60 -0.87
N ALA A 134 18.00 -25.50 -0.33
CA ALA A 134 17.57 -24.38 -1.13
C ALA A 134 18.75 -23.58 -1.72
N ASP A 135 18.54 -22.99 -2.90
CA ASP A 135 19.51 -22.06 -3.50
C ASP A 135 19.49 -20.71 -2.76
N LEU A 136 20.66 -20.07 -2.71
CA LEU A 136 20.85 -18.74 -2.11
C LEU A 136 21.15 -17.71 -3.21
N PRO A 137 20.76 -16.43 -3.02
CA PRO A 137 19.97 -15.92 -1.90
C PRO A 137 18.52 -16.38 -1.95
N LEU A 138 17.85 -16.38 -0.79
CA LEU A 138 16.42 -16.65 -0.68
C LEU A 138 15.71 -15.56 0.14
N VAL A 139 14.39 -15.50 0.05
CA VAL A 139 13.58 -14.50 0.77
C VAL A 139 12.66 -15.22 1.75
N ILE A 140 12.75 -14.87 3.04
CA ILE A 140 11.85 -15.36 4.08
C ILE A 140 10.86 -14.28 4.43
N LYS A 141 9.56 -14.62 4.38
CA LYS A 141 8.46 -13.68 4.65
C LYS A 141 7.53 -14.26 5.73
N ALA A 142 7.24 -13.47 6.76
CA ALA A 142 6.16 -13.78 7.69
C ALA A 142 4.80 -13.68 7.00
N ASP A 143 3.89 -14.65 7.23
CA ASP A 143 2.55 -14.66 6.64
C ASP A 143 1.61 -13.81 7.48
N GLY A 144 1.46 -12.55 7.11
CA GLY A 144 0.61 -11.58 7.82
C GLY A 144 1.08 -10.15 7.61
N LEU A 145 0.34 -9.21 8.19
CA LEU A 145 0.71 -7.80 8.18
C LEU A 145 1.87 -7.59 9.16
N ALA A 146 3.00 -7.12 8.64
CA ALA A 146 4.23 -6.88 9.40
C ALA A 146 4.85 -5.51 9.07
N ALA A 147 4.07 -4.57 8.52
CA ALA A 147 4.50 -3.20 8.17
C ALA A 147 5.82 -3.15 7.38
N GLY A 148 5.98 -4.06 6.39
CA GLY A 148 7.19 -4.16 5.58
C GLY A 148 8.43 -4.77 6.27
N LYS A 149 8.35 -5.06 7.57
CA LYS A 149 9.49 -5.59 8.37
C LYS A 149 9.56 -7.13 8.39
N GLY A 150 8.52 -7.80 7.97
CA GLY A 150 8.44 -9.27 7.95
C GLY A 150 9.04 -9.91 6.71
N VAL A 151 9.93 -9.23 5.97
CA VAL A 151 10.59 -9.73 4.77
C VAL A 151 12.10 -9.61 4.95
N VAL A 152 12.82 -10.73 4.86
CA VAL A 152 14.27 -10.77 5.02
C VAL A 152 14.89 -11.51 3.84
N ILE A 153 15.84 -10.87 3.19
CA ILE A 153 16.67 -11.50 2.14
C ILE A 153 17.87 -12.14 2.85
N CYS A 154 17.99 -13.44 2.72
CA CYS A 154 19.06 -14.23 3.34
C CYS A 154 20.09 -14.62 2.29
N THR A 155 21.33 -14.21 2.50
CA THR A 155 22.46 -14.50 1.61
C THR A 155 23.28 -15.70 2.06
N SER A 156 23.07 -16.16 3.30
CA SER A 156 23.68 -17.36 3.87
C SER A 156 22.63 -18.22 4.57
N ARG A 157 23.00 -19.50 4.81
CA ARG A 157 22.12 -20.45 5.53
C ARG A 157 21.98 -20.06 7.00
N GLU A 158 23.04 -19.53 7.58
CA GLU A 158 23.06 -19.05 8.97
C GLU A 158 22.09 -17.90 9.16
N GLU A 159 22.06 -16.92 8.22
CA GLU A 159 21.07 -15.84 8.24
C GLU A 159 19.64 -16.37 8.09
N ALA A 160 19.42 -17.35 7.21
CA ALA A 160 18.11 -17.96 7.01
C ALA A 160 17.63 -18.72 8.25
N GLU A 161 18.50 -19.48 8.90
CA GLU A 161 18.20 -20.19 10.15
C GLU A 161 17.87 -19.21 11.28
N GLU A 162 18.67 -18.16 11.47
CA GLU A 162 18.43 -17.13 12.50
C GLU A 162 17.10 -16.41 12.25
N THR A 163 16.80 -16.09 10.98
CA THR A 163 15.54 -15.44 10.58
C THR A 163 14.34 -16.34 10.88
N LEU A 164 14.39 -17.63 10.52
CA LEU A 164 13.30 -18.57 10.79
C LEU A 164 13.07 -18.72 12.29
N ARG A 165 14.13 -18.87 13.09
CA ARG A 165 14.00 -18.95 14.55
C ARG A 165 13.45 -17.65 15.15
N SER A 166 13.87 -16.50 14.66
CA SER A 166 13.33 -15.20 15.10
C SER A 166 11.84 -15.06 14.79
N MET A 167 11.41 -15.44 13.59
CA MET A 167 10.02 -15.33 13.16
C MET A 167 9.11 -16.34 13.86
N MET A 168 9.48 -17.62 13.85
CA MET A 168 8.61 -18.72 14.26
C MET A 168 8.71 -19.05 15.76
N ASP A 169 9.92 -19.12 16.35
CA ASP A 169 10.11 -19.43 17.77
C ASP A 169 9.93 -18.21 18.66
N ALA A 170 10.69 -17.12 18.37
CA ALA A 170 10.65 -15.92 19.19
C ALA A 170 9.40 -15.08 18.92
N ARG A 171 8.60 -15.41 17.88
CA ARG A 171 7.37 -14.73 17.48
C ARG A 171 7.56 -13.22 17.36
N SER A 172 8.67 -12.79 16.78
CA SER A 172 9.02 -11.37 16.64
C SER A 172 7.94 -10.54 15.92
N PHE A 173 7.02 -11.20 15.19
CA PHE A 173 5.88 -10.60 14.48
C PHE A 173 4.53 -11.10 15.03
N GLY A 174 4.47 -11.58 16.27
CA GLY A 174 3.24 -12.12 16.85
C GLY A 174 2.68 -13.29 16.06
N SER A 175 1.36 -13.35 15.83
CA SER A 175 0.72 -14.41 15.04
C SER A 175 1.13 -14.42 13.57
N ALA A 176 1.59 -13.30 13.00
CA ALA A 176 2.07 -13.25 11.62
C ALA A 176 3.32 -14.11 11.37
N GLY A 177 4.09 -14.41 12.44
CA GLY A 177 5.28 -15.28 12.36
C GLY A 177 4.98 -16.78 12.56
N GLU A 178 3.75 -17.19 12.81
CA GLU A 178 3.39 -18.61 12.98
C GLU A 178 3.51 -19.40 11.67
N THR A 179 3.35 -18.72 10.54
CA THR A 179 3.54 -19.26 9.20
C THR A 179 4.57 -18.40 8.46
N VAL A 180 5.47 -19.03 7.75
CA VAL A 180 6.46 -18.35 6.92
C VAL A 180 6.41 -18.84 5.47
N LEU A 181 6.72 -17.93 4.54
CA LEU A 181 6.99 -18.27 3.15
C LEU A 181 8.50 -18.16 2.92
N ILE A 182 9.05 -19.15 2.22
CA ILE A 182 10.42 -19.11 1.70
C ILE A 182 10.32 -19.05 0.20
N GLU A 183 10.89 -17.99 -0.39
CA GLU A 183 10.76 -17.69 -1.81
C GLU A 183 12.11 -17.58 -2.51
N GLU A 184 12.08 -17.86 -3.81
CA GLU A 184 13.16 -17.53 -4.74
C GLU A 184 13.45 -16.02 -4.69
N PHE A 185 14.72 -15.65 -4.60
CA PHE A 185 15.15 -14.27 -4.75
C PHE A 185 15.13 -13.87 -6.23
N LEU A 186 14.26 -12.93 -6.58
CA LEU A 186 14.14 -12.41 -7.92
C LEU A 186 15.07 -11.21 -8.12
N THR A 187 15.69 -11.12 -9.30
CA THR A 187 16.55 -10.00 -9.70
C THR A 187 15.92 -9.20 -10.83
N GLY A 188 16.00 -7.89 -10.74
CA GLY A 188 15.42 -6.96 -11.72
C GLY A 188 15.11 -5.61 -11.09
N MET A 189 14.43 -4.75 -11.82
CA MET A 189 13.94 -3.47 -11.31
C MET A 189 12.57 -3.67 -10.67
N GLU A 190 12.38 -3.15 -9.47
CA GLU A 190 11.06 -3.11 -8.83
C GLU A 190 10.17 -2.09 -9.54
N VAL A 191 8.91 -2.46 -9.76
CA VAL A 191 7.88 -1.62 -10.36
C VAL A 191 6.57 -1.84 -9.61
N SER A 192 5.92 -0.75 -9.26
CA SER A 192 4.60 -0.74 -8.64
C SER A 192 3.54 -0.39 -9.68
N LEU A 193 2.56 -1.29 -9.90
CA LEU A 193 1.39 -1.00 -10.71
C LEU A 193 0.13 -1.07 -9.84
N LEU A 194 -0.51 0.08 -9.66
CA LEU A 194 -1.77 0.18 -8.96
C LEU A 194 -2.92 0.07 -9.96
N VAL A 195 -3.89 -0.77 -9.68
CA VAL A 195 -5.03 -1.00 -10.57
C VAL A 195 -6.33 -0.76 -9.82
N LEU A 196 -7.13 0.18 -10.30
CA LEU A 196 -8.49 0.40 -9.83
C LEU A 196 -9.39 -0.74 -10.32
N THR A 197 -10.28 -1.22 -9.46
CA THR A 197 -11.30 -2.18 -9.89
C THR A 197 -12.58 -2.05 -9.07
N ASP A 198 -13.70 -2.25 -9.74
CA ASP A 198 -15.06 -2.33 -9.15
C ASP A 198 -15.57 -3.77 -9.04
N GLY A 199 -14.73 -4.75 -9.37
CA GLY A 199 -15.03 -6.17 -9.41
C GLY A 199 -15.34 -6.69 -10.82
N THR A 200 -15.51 -5.81 -11.79
CA THR A 200 -15.77 -6.14 -13.21
C THR A 200 -14.82 -5.42 -14.16
N THR A 201 -14.66 -4.12 -13.95
CA THR A 201 -13.77 -3.26 -14.74
C THR A 201 -12.45 -3.06 -14.00
N THR A 202 -11.37 -2.96 -14.76
CA THR A 202 -10.03 -2.69 -14.24
C THR A 202 -9.40 -1.52 -14.99
N ILE A 203 -8.81 -0.56 -14.28
CA ILE A 203 -8.10 0.58 -14.87
C ILE A 203 -6.72 0.70 -14.21
N PRO A 204 -5.62 0.45 -14.94
CA PRO A 204 -4.28 0.69 -14.39
C PRO A 204 -4.03 2.19 -14.23
N LEU A 205 -3.37 2.55 -13.11
CA LEU A 205 -2.81 3.89 -12.91
C LEU A 205 -1.43 3.99 -13.54
N LEU A 206 -0.81 5.17 -13.47
CA LEU A 206 0.58 5.33 -13.89
C LEU A 206 1.49 4.39 -13.08
N PRO A 207 2.40 3.67 -13.73
CA PRO A 207 3.41 2.88 -13.02
C PRO A 207 4.35 3.79 -12.25
N ALA A 208 4.84 3.30 -11.12
CA ALA A 208 5.83 3.98 -10.28
C ALA A 208 6.93 3.02 -9.86
N CYS A 209 8.07 3.58 -9.45
CA CYS A 209 9.09 2.85 -8.71
C CYS A 209 9.26 3.52 -7.36
N ASP A 210 9.34 2.72 -6.30
CA ASP A 210 9.73 3.15 -4.97
C ASP A 210 11.14 2.68 -4.64
N TYR A 211 11.74 3.28 -3.61
CA TYR A 211 13.05 2.93 -3.08
C TYR A 211 12.92 2.54 -1.61
N LYS A 212 13.05 1.26 -1.30
CA LYS A 212 12.85 0.72 0.06
C LYS A 212 14.10 0.80 0.95
N PRO A 213 15.34 0.55 0.47
CA PRO A 213 16.52 0.65 1.31
C PRO A 213 16.79 2.08 1.80
N VAL A 214 17.23 2.21 3.06
CA VAL A 214 17.43 3.52 3.69
C VAL A 214 18.68 4.25 3.22
N GLY A 215 19.67 3.55 2.67
CA GLY A 215 20.97 4.07 2.26
C GLY A 215 21.15 4.18 0.76
N ASP A 216 22.10 5.03 0.35
CA ASP A 216 22.48 5.21 -1.04
C ASP A 216 22.93 3.89 -1.69
N GLY A 217 22.60 3.70 -2.96
CA GLY A 217 22.95 2.49 -3.71
C GLY A 217 22.21 1.24 -3.26
N ASP A 218 20.98 1.38 -2.82
CA ASP A 218 20.10 0.28 -2.36
C ASP A 218 20.71 -0.52 -1.20
N THR A 219 21.30 0.20 -0.23
CA THR A 219 21.95 -0.40 0.94
C THR A 219 21.19 -0.14 2.24
N GLY A 220 21.48 -0.94 3.26
CA GLY A 220 20.92 -0.80 4.59
C GLY A 220 19.57 -1.50 4.76
N LEU A 221 18.85 -1.13 5.83
CA LEU A 221 17.58 -1.74 6.18
C LEU A 221 16.46 -1.31 5.23
N ASN A 222 15.55 -2.22 4.94
CA ASN A 222 14.31 -1.90 4.25
C ASN A 222 13.43 -0.98 5.10
N THR A 223 12.74 -0.08 4.42
CA THR A 223 11.82 0.91 5.00
C THR A 223 10.43 0.74 4.38
N GLY A 224 9.51 1.62 4.74
CA GLY A 224 8.22 1.75 4.05
C GLY A 224 8.29 2.54 2.72
N GLY A 225 9.51 2.82 2.21
CA GLY A 225 9.76 3.63 1.04
C GLY A 225 10.38 4.99 1.40
N MET A 226 11.52 5.31 0.77
CA MET A 226 12.28 6.56 0.96
C MET A 226 12.07 7.56 -0.18
N GLY A 227 11.29 7.18 -1.16
CA GLY A 227 10.92 8.01 -2.29
C GLY A 227 10.30 7.17 -3.40
N ALA A 228 9.72 7.84 -4.37
CA ALA A 228 9.17 7.21 -5.56
C ALA A 228 9.23 8.15 -6.76
N TYR A 229 9.11 7.59 -7.96
CA TYR A 229 8.92 8.37 -9.18
C TYR A 229 7.96 7.65 -10.12
N THR A 230 7.32 8.42 -11.00
CA THR A 230 6.37 7.89 -11.98
C THR A 230 7.02 7.59 -13.32
N ARG A 231 6.36 6.73 -14.12
CA ARG A 231 6.73 6.42 -15.51
C ARG A 231 8.15 5.89 -15.67
N PRO A 232 8.58 4.87 -14.90
CA PRO A 232 9.87 4.25 -15.14
C PRO A 232 9.92 3.75 -16.60
N ALA A 233 11.02 4.05 -17.30
CA ALA A 233 11.17 3.78 -18.74
C ALA A 233 10.94 2.30 -19.12
N LEU A 234 11.16 1.40 -18.17
CA LEU A 234 10.96 -0.03 -18.34
C LEU A 234 9.47 -0.42 -18.33
N ALA A 235 8.62 0.32 -17.61
CA ALA A 235 7.20 0.04 -17.50
C ALA A 235 6.41 0.76 -18.60
N ASP A 236 6.71 0.44 -19.85
CA ASP A 236 6.01 0.93 -21.02
C ASP A 236 4.62 0.30 -21.18
N GLU A 237 3.88 0.69 -22.20
CA GLU A 237 2.54 0.18 -22.48
C GLU A 237 2.53 -1.35 -22.66
N ALA A 238 3.55 -1.92 -23.29
CA ALA A 238 3.65 -3.37 -23.49
C ALA A 238 3.85 -4.11 -22.17
N PHE A 239 4.66 -3.56 -21.27
CA PHE A 239 4.83 -4.09 -19.92
C PHE A 239 3.51 -4.03 -19.14
N ILE A 240 2.82 -2.88 -19.14
CA ILE A 240 1.52 -2.72 -18.45
C ILE A 240 0.50 -3.74 -18.99
N GLN A 241 0.39 -3.91 -20.31
CA GLN A 241 -0.52 -4.88 -20.91
C GLN A 241 -0.20 -6.31 -20.49
N ARG A 242 1.07 -6.69 -20.38
CA ARG A 242 1.48 -8.00 -19.86
C ARG A 242 1.06 -8.16 -18.40
N VAL A 243 1.32 -7.16 -17.55
CA VAL A 243 0.91 -7.20 -16.13
C VAL A 243 -0.60 -7.37 -16.02
N MET A 244 -1.38 -6.62 -16.81
CA MET A 244 -2.84 -6.73 -16.78
C MET A 244 -3.32 -8.12 -17.22
N SER A 245 -2.78 -8.66 -18.30
CA SER A 245 -3.25 -9.94 -18.87
C SER A 245 -2.70 -11.18 -18.16
N GLU A 246 -1.45 -11.16 -17.71
CA GLU A 246 -0.77 -12.31 -17.12
C GLU A 246 -0.89 -12.37 -15.59
N ILE A 247 -1.18 -11.22 -14.93
CA ILE A 247 -1.18 -11.11 -13.47
C ILE A 247 -2.53 -10.63 -12.94
N VAL A 248 -2.95 -9.39 -13.25
CA VAL A 248 -4.09 -8.73 -12.61
C VAL A 248 -5.40 -9.44 -12.92
N HIS A 249 -5.72 -9.66 -14.20
CA HIS A 249 -6.96 -10.31 -14.59
C HIS A 249 -7.06 -11.75 -14.08
N PRO A 250 -5.99 -12.60 -14.16
CA PRO A 250 -6.04 -13.95 -13.58
C PRO A 250 -6.26 -13.95 -12.06
N VAL A 251 -5.60 -13.04 -11.31
CA VAL A 251 -5.76 -12.92 -9.86
C VAL A 251 -7.21 -12.55 -9.50
N LEU A 252 -7.74 -11.49 -10.11
CA LEU A 252 -9.11 -11.05 -9.84
C LEU A 252 -10.15 -12.09 -10.25
N ALA A 253 -9.93 -12.82 -11.37
CA ALA A 253 -10.79 -13.90 -11.80
C ALA A 253 -10.77 -15.08 -10.81
N GLU A 254 -9.61 -15.43 -10.23
CA GLU A 254 -9.53 -16.47 -9.21
C GLU A 254 -10.23 -16.05 -7.92
N MET A 255 -10.03 -14.80 -7.48
CA MET A 255 -10.74 -14.27 -6.32
C MET A 255 -12.25 -14.32 -6.52
N ALA A 256 -12.74 -13.87 -7.67
CA ALA A 256 -14.16 -13.93 -8.02
C ALA A 256 -14.67 -15.38 -8.05
N GLY A 257 -13.89 -16.32 -8.60
CA GLY A 257 -14.20 -17.75 -8.60
C GLY A 257 -14.32 -18.35 -7.19
N ARG A 258 -13.64 -17.77 -6.22
CA ARG A 258 -13.73 -18.12 -4.79
C ARG A 258 -14.83 -17.32 -4.04
N GLY A 259 -15.65 -16.56 -4.76
CA GLY A 259 -16.75 -15.77 -4.18
C GLY A 259 -16.32 -14.41 -3.62
N VAL A 260 -15.12 -13.95 -3.90
CA VAL A 260 -14.60 -12.66 -3.43
C VAL A 260 -14.68 -11.62 -4.55
N THR A 261 -15.64 -10.69 -4.45
CA THR A 261 -15.69 -9.52 -5.34
C THR A 261 -14.74 -8.45 -4.78
N TYR A 262 -13.69 -8.15 -5.53
CA TYR A 262 -12.69 -7.17 -5.12
C TYR A 262 -13.05 -5.77 -5.64
N ARG A 263 -13.16 -4.78 -4.74
CA ARG A 263 -13.39 -3.37 -5.08
C ARG A 263 -12.36 -2.48 -4.37
N GLY A 264 -11.78 -1.54 -5.10
CA GLY A 264 -10.74 -0.66 -4.58
C GLY A 264 -9.50 -0.65 -5.46
N VAL A 265 -8.34 -0.57 -4.84
CA VAL A 265 -7.03 -0.66 -5.51
C VAL A 265 -6.42 -2.03 -5.26
N LEU A 266 -6.08 -2.73 -6.32
CA LEU A 266 -5.13 -3.83 -6.28
C LEU A 266 -3.75 -3.27 -6.66
N TYR A 267 -2.85 -3.21 -5.70
CA TYR A 267 -1.46 -2.86 -5.94
C TYR A 267 -0.68 -4.13 -6.23
N ALA A 268 -0.06 -4.21 -7.39
CA ALA A 268 0.88 -5.26 -7.76
C ALA A 268 2.31 -4.74 -7.62
N GLY A 269 3.04 -5.27 -6.63
CA GLY A 269 4.49 -5.11 -6.49
C GLY A 269 5.18 -6.13 -7.38
N LEU A 270 6.00 -5.66 -8.30
CA LEU A 270 6.55 -6.44 -9.40
C LEU A 270 8.07 -6.32 -9.44
N ILE A 271 8.72 -7.37 -9.92
CA ILE A 271 10.09 -7.29 -10.47
C ILE A 271 10.01 -7.49 -11.98
N ALA A 272 10.58 -6.56 -12.72
CA ALA A 272 10.80 -6.71 -14.14
C ALA A 272 12.07 -7.53 -14.38
N THR A 273 11.88 -8.82 -14.66
CA THR A 273 12.97 -9.76 -14.95
C THR A 273 13.23 -9.85 -16.46
N SER A 274 14.28 -10.59 -16.87
CA SER A 274 14.54 -10.89 -18.29
C SER A 274 13.38 -11.65 -18.96
N ASP A 275 12.61 -12.41 -18.19
CA ASP A 275 11.49 -13.23 -18.70
C ASP A 275 10.16 -12.46 -18.71
N GLY A 276 10.14 -11.28 -18.08
CA GLY A 276 8.98 -10.40 -17.95
C GLY A 276 8.63 -10.06 -16.50
N PRO A 277 7.44 -9.49 -16.26
CA PRO A 277 7.02 -9.12 -14.91
C PRO A 277 6.74 -10.36 -14.06
N LYS A 278 7.28 -10.38 -12.82
CA LYS A 278 6.94 -11.35 -11.78
C LYS A 278 6.45 -10.63 -10.54
N VAL A 279 5.45 -11.20 -9.88
CA VAL A 279 4.89 -10.63 -8.64
C VAL A 279 5.80 -10.91 -7.46
N ILE A 280 6.07 -9.85 -6.68
CA ILE A 280 6.72 -9.92 -5.37
C ILE A 280 5.67 -10.00 -4.26
N GLU A 281 4.64 -9.12 -4.36
CA GLU A 281 3.57 -8.99 -3.38
C GLU A 281 2.35 -8.29 -4.00
N PHE A 282 1.20 -8.43 -3.34
CA PHE A 282 0.03 -7.59 -3.57
C PHE A 282 -0.25 -6.78 -2.32
N ASN A 283 -0.78 -5.54 -2.54
CA ASN A 283 -1.38 -4.76 -1.47
C ASN A 283 -2.83 -4.39 -1.84
N CYS A 284 -3.69 -4.26 -0.84
CA CYS A 284 -5.13 -4.05 -1.02
C CYS A 284 -5.55 -2.58 -0.92
N ARG A 285 -4.62 -1.67 -1.10
CA ARG A 285 -4.78 -0.22 -0.89
C ARG A 285 -3.81 0.56 -1.79
N PHE A 286 -3.96 1.88 -1.79
CA PHE A 286 -2.98 2.75 -2.45
C PHE A 286 -1.57 2.58 -1.84
N GLY A 287 -0.55 2.68 -2.69
CA GLY A 287 0.86 2.66 -2.27
C GLY A 287 1.25 3.91 -1.46
N ASP A 288 2.29 3.78 -0.68
CA ASP A 288 2.93 4.86 0.08
C ASP A 288 4.45 4.59 0.07
N PRO A 289 5.26 5.34 -0.74
CA PRO A 289 4.99 6.69 -1.23
C PRO A 289 4.49 6.83 -2.70
N GLU A 290 4.06 5.78 -3.38
CA GLU A 290 3.75 5.84 -4.82
C GLU A 290 2.58 6.77 -5.12
N ILE A 291 1.52 6.77 -4.28
CA ILE A 291 0.35 7.58 -4.58
C ILE A 291 0.62 9.09 -4.45
N GLN A 292 1.61 9.48 -3.64
CA GLN A 292 2.05 10.86 -3.50
C GLN A 292 2.68 11.42 -4.78
N VAL A 293 3.21 10.55 -5.64
CA VAL A 293 3.75 10.95 -6.96
C VAL A 293 2.77 10.71 -8.10
N ILE A 294 1.80 9.81 -7.95
CA ILE A 294 0.80 9.49 -8.98
C ILE A 294 -0.34 10.53 -8.98
N LEU A 295 -0.92 10.86 -7.82
CA LEU A 295 -2.08 11.77 -7.73
C LEU A 295 -1.82 13.19 -8.24
N PRO A 296 -0.64 13.79 -8.08
CA PRO A 296 -0.36 15.10 -8.69
C PRO A 296 -0.48 15.14 -10.21
N LEU A 297 -0.33 13.99 -10.87
CA LEU A 297 -0.43 13.85 -12.32
C LEU A 297 -1.83 13.48 -12.80
N LEU A 298 -2.74 13.06 -11.90
CA LEU A 298 -4.11 12.71 -12.25
C LEU A 298 -4.91 13.99 -12.51
N GLU A 299 -5.44 14.16 -13.74
CA GLU A 299 -6.31 15.30 -14.11
C GLU A 299 -7.80 14.95 -13.95
N SER A 300 -8.16 13.67 -14.01
CA SER A 300 -9.53 13.20 -13.73
C SER A 300 -9.91 13.41 -12.27
N ASP A 301 -11.21 13.55 -11.99
CA ASP A 301 -11.77 13.73 -10.66
C ASP A 301 -11.64 12.44 -9.82
N LEU A 302 -10.80 12.47 -8.77
CA LEU A 302 -10.60 11.32 -7.90
C LEU A 302 -11.88 10.93 -7.13
N LEU A 303 -12.72 11.89 -6.76
CA LEU A 303 -13.96 11.59 -6.06
C LEU A 303 -14.92 10.80 -6.96
N GLU A 304 -15.04 11.19 -8.23
CA GLU A 304 -15.86 10.47 -9.19
C GLU A 304 -15.35 9.03 -9.41
N ILE A 305 -14.03 8.87 -9.51
CA ILE A 305 -13.38 7.55 -9.61
C ILE A 305 -13.70 6.69 -8.39
N CYS A 306 -13.50 7.22 -7.18
CA CYS A 306 -13.76 6.47 -5.95
C CYS A 306 -15.24 6.09 -5.80
N GLN A 307 -16.17 6.98 -6.18
CA GLN A 307 -17.60 6.70 -6.20
C GLN A 307 -17.95 5.60 -7.21
N ALA A 308 -17.37 5.65 -8.40
CA ALA A 308 -17.60 4.65 -9.44
C ALA A 308 -17.09 3.25 -9.03
N VAL A 309 -15.92 3.18 -8.38
CA VAL A 309 -15.41 1.92 -7.80
C VAL A 309 -16.36 1.38 -6.73
N ALA A 310 -16.78 2.22 -5.79
CA ALA A 310 -17.65 1.81 -4.70
C ALA A 310 -19.02 1.32 -5.19
N SER A 311 -19.57 1.97 -6.25
CA SER A 311 -20.89 1.65 -6.81
C SER A 311 -20.88 0.56 -7.88
N GLY A 312 -19.71 0.14 -8.40
CA GLY A 312 -19.62 -0.86 -9.47
C GLY A 312 -19.90 -0.28 -10.86
N THR A 313 -19.57 0.98 -11.08
CA THR A 313 -19.81 1.71 -12.34
C THR A 313 -18.52 2.28 -12.96
N LEU A 314 -17.37 1.71 -12.60
CA LEU A 314 -16.06 2.17 -13.08
C LEU A 314 -15.95 2.13 -14.61
N GLY A 315 -16.64 1.19 -15.25
CA GLY A 315 -16.70 1.05 -16.71
C GLY A 315 -17.46 2.15 -17.44
N ASP A 316 -18.26 2.94 -16.72
CA ASP A 316 -19.04 4.05 -17.30
C ASP A 316 -18.22 5.36 -17.37
N LEU A 317 -17.06 5.39 -16.70
CA LEU A 317 -16.19 6.56 -16.72
C LEU A 317 -15.44 6.70 -18.05
N PRO A 318 -15.19 7.94 -18.49
CA PRO A 318 -14.27 8.16 -19.60
C PRO A 318 -12.85 7.72 -19.23
N PRO A 319 -11.97 7.47 -20.20
CA PRO A 319 -10.57 7.18 -19.93
C PRO A 319 -9.93 8.24 -19.03
N LEU A 320 -9.15 7.80 -18.04
CA LEU A 320 -8.50 8.70 -17.10
C LEU A 320 -7.54 9.65 -17.85
N GLN A 321 -7.59 10.91 -17.47
CA GLN A 321 -6.74 11.95 -18.01
C GLN A 321 -5.53 12.17 -17.10
N TRP A 322 -4.37 12.29 -17.70
CA TRP A 322 -3.10 12.42 -17.01
C TRP A 322 -2.28 13.58 -17.55
N SER A 323 -1.68 14.34 -16.66
CA SER A 323 -0.64 15.30 -17.03
C SER A 323 0.50 14.59 -17.77
N PRO A 324 1.08 15.19 -18.82
CA PRO A 324 2.23 14.63 -19.52
C PRO A 324 3.55 14.76 -18.72
N LYS A 325 3.52 15.41 -17.57
CA LYS A 325 4.69 15.60 -16.68
C LYS A 325 5.08 14.29 -16.00
N GLU A 326 6.24 14.29 -15.38
CA GLU A 326 6.73 13.29 -14.45
C GLU A 326 6.69 13.86 -13.02
N SER A 327 6.65 12.97 -12.04
CA SER A 327 6.67 13.33 -10.63
C SER A 327 7.69 12.49 -9.89
N VAL A 328 8.42 13.12 -9.00
CA VAL A 328 9.39 12.50 -8.10
C VAL A 328 9.07 12.95 -6.68
N GLY A 329 8.97 12.01 -5.76
CA GLY A 329 8.80 12.25 -4.33
C GLY A 329 10.02 11.78 -3.55
N VAL A 330 10.43 12.57 -2.58
CA VAL A 330 11.52 12.24 -1.65
C VAL A 330 10.97 12.23 -0.23
N VAL A 331 11.19 11.14 0.49
CA VAL A 331 10.75 11.02 1.88
C VAL A 331 11.78 11.64 2.81
N VAL A 332 11.34 12.59 3.62
CA VAL A 332 12.10 13.14 4.74
C VAL A 332 11.75 12.34 5.99
N ALA A 333 12.75 11.76 6.64
CA ALA A 333 12.58 10.90 7.79
C ALA A 333 13.24 11.49 9.06
N SER A 334 12.74 11.10 10.23
CA SER A 334 13.36 11.40 11.51
C SER A 334 14.73 10.72 11.63
N GLY A 335 15.69 11.40 12.24
CA GLY A 335 17.03 10.85 12.44
C GLY A 335 16.99 9.55 13.25
N GLY A 336 17.58 8.49 12.66
CA GLY A 336 17.58 7.13 13.21
C GLY A 336 16.56 6.17 12.56
N TYR A 337 15.60 6.67 11.75
CA TYR A 337 14.69 5.81 11.01
C TYR A 337 15.47 4.91 10.01
N PRO A 338 15.11 3.61 9.81
CA PRO A 338 13.94 2.88 10.33
C PRO A 338 14.13 2.26 11.72
N GLY A 339 15.26 2.50 12.39
CA GLY A 339 15.50 2.09 13.76
C GLY A 339 14.80 3.01 14.77
N SER A 340 15.41 3.19 15.95
CA SER A 340 14.88 4.09 16.99
C SER A 340 15.06 5.55 16.56
N TYR A 341 14.00 6.33 16.60
CA TYR A 341 14.00 7.75 16.25
C TYR A 341 13.34 8.60 17.34
N ARG A 342 13.66 9.90 17.36
CA ARG A 342 13.00 10.88 18.24
C ARG A 342 11.79 11.49 17.53
N SER A 343 10.82 11.95 18.33
CA SER A 343 9.68 12.75 17.89
C SER A 343 9.66 14.08 18.66
N GLY A 344 8.94 15.07 18.11
CA GLY A 344 8.78 16.40 18.72
C GLY A 344 9.77 17.44 18.20
N ASP A 345 10.60 17.10 17.21
CA ASP A 345 11.45 18.08 16.54
C ASP A 345 10.59 19.00 15.65
N VAL A 346 10.84 20.32 15.73
CA VAL A 346 10.10 21.32 14.95
C VAL A 346 10.47 21.20 13.47
N ILE A 347 9.46 21.24 12.59
CA ILE A 347 9.64 21.24 11.14
C ILE A 347 9.52 22.67 10.64
N GLU A 348 10.55 23.15 9.96
CA GLU A 348 10.62 24.49 9.37
C GLU A 348 10.69 24.41 7.84
N GLY A 349 10.43 25.52 7.14
CA GLY A 349 10.56 25.62 5.67
C GLY A 349 9.38 25.05 4.89
N LEU A 350 8.26 24.73 5.52
CA LEU A 350 7.08 24.19 4.85
C LEU A 350 6.42 25.19 3.88
N ASP A 351 6.65 26.49 4.10
CA ASP A 351 6.14 27.57 3.24
C ASP A 351 7.11 27.96 2.11
N ASP A 352 8.34 27.46 2.13
CA ASP A 352 9.43 27.81 1.20
C ASP A 352 9.60 26.78 0.07
N LEU A 353 8.49 26.30 -0.49
CA LEU A 353 8.52 25.29 -1.54
C LEU A 353 8.86 25.90 -2.91
N PRO A 354 9.59 25.17 -3.76
CA PRO A 354 9.77 25.60 -5.16
C PRO A 354 8.44 25.61 -5.90
N GLU A 355 8.36 26.37 -7.00
CA GLU A 355 7.16 26.43 -7.83
C GLU A 355 6.75 25.01 -8.31
N GLY A 356 5.51 24.65 -8.05
CA GLY A 356 4.96 23.32 -8.33
C GLY A 356 5.35 22.24 -7.33
N GLY A 357 6.10 22.58 -6.27
CA GLY A 357 6.40 21.69 -5.17
C GLY A 357 5.17 21.38 -4.32
N LEU A 358 5.04 20.15 -3.85
CA LEU A 358 4.00 19.69 -2.93
C LEU A 358 4.68 19.02 -1.73
N VAL A 359 4.07 19.14 -0.56
CA VAL A 359 4.50 18.41 0.63
C VAL A 359 3.33 17.64 1.21
N PHE A 360 3.48 16.33 1.32
CA PHE A 360 2.52 15.48 2.00
C PHE A 360 3.08 15.04 3.35
N HIS A 361 2.33 15.34 4.40
CA HIS A 361 2.70 15.02 5.77
C HIS A 361 2.38 13.56 6.10
N ALA A 362 3.36 12.86 6.67
CA ALA A 362 3.19 11.54 7.26
C ALA A 362 3.19 11.65 8.79
N GLY A 363 4.27 11.29 9.43
CA GLY A 363 4.41 11.34 10.89
C GLY A 363 4.59 12.76 11.42
N THR A 364 3.55 13.56 11.37
CA THR A 364 3.54 14.94 11.88
C THR A 364 2.33 15.20 12.78
N ARG A 365 2.47 16.12 13.72
CA ARG A 365 1.36 16.65 14.52
C ARG A 365 1.53 18.15 14.77
N LEU A 366 0.45 18.80 15.14
CA LEU A 366 0.48 20.19 15.60
C LEU A 366 0.77 20.26 17.10
N GLU A 367 1.67 21.14 17.51
CA GLU A 367 1.89 21.58 18.89
C GLU A 367 1.74 23.10 18.96
N GLY A 368 0.56 23.55 19.34
CA GLY A 368 0.19 24.95 19.16
C GLY A 368 0.18 25.30 17.66
N ASP A 369 0.94 26.33 17.29
CA ASP A 369 1.05 26.80 15.89
C ASP A 369 2.25 26.15 15.14
N ARG A 370 2.93 25.18 15.75
CA ARG A 370 4.11 24.55 15.16
C ARG A 370 3.80 23.12 14.70
N THR A 371 4.31 22.78 13.53
CA THR A 371 4.34 21.39 13.06
C THR A 371 5.59 20.70 13.62
N VAL A 372 5.40 19.53 14.23
CA VAL A 372 6.50 18.73 14.79
C VAL A 372 6.47 17.30 14.29
N THR A 373 7.62 16.63 14.33
CA THR A 373 7.73 15.21 13.99
C THR A 373 6.96 14.34 14.99
N ALA A 374 6.26 13.34 14.46
CA ALA A 374 5.46 12.38 15.25
C ALA A 374 5.64 10.93 14.77
N GLY A 375 6.51 10.68 13.80
CA GLY A 375 6.76 9.36 13.23
C GLY A 375 8.13 9.24 12.60
N GLY A 376 8.43 8.08 12.02
CA GLY A 376 9.70 7.80 11.36
C GLY A 376 9.79 8.46 10.00
N ARG A 377 8.91 8.13 9.05
CA ARG A 377 8.71 8.93 7.83
C ARG A 377 7.85 10.15 8.21
N VAL A 378 8.29 11.33 7.81
CA VAL A 378 7.73 12.62 8.28
C VAL A 378 7.01 13.36 7.18
N LEU A 379 7.67 13.52 6.03
CA LEU A 379 7.14 14.23 4.84
C LEU A 379 7.48 13.43 3.57
N THR A 380 6.71 13.69 2.53
CA THR A 380 7.02 13.26 1.15
C THR A 380 6.80 14.43 0.22
#